data_6381aab07c34188aade04f3d5e98370b
#
_entry.id   6381aab07c34188aade04f3d5e98370b
#
_cell.length_a   1.000
_cell.length_b   1.000
_cell.length_c   1.000
_cell.angle_alpha   90.00
_cell.angle_beta   90.00
_cell.angle_gamma   90.00
#
_symmetry.space_group_name_H-M   'P 1'
#
loop_
_entity.id
_entity.type
_entity.pdbx_description
1 polymer ?
#
loop_
_entity_poly.entity_id
_entity_poly.type
_entity_poly.pdbx_seq_one_letter_code
_entity_poly.pdbx_strand_id
1 'polypeptide(L)'
;MLLEAVWNFHDDETNAVWAITGDEWSPMFIDTELTSPRFNRTGEVWLWIMVSVGTQALLYGDNDEYYQFKLKSGTTNDGTNLTGTIVEHVCTPLYSKTGAGAGDVRLVASRRPMFQCALATDAFGRYIQLYCDTTGTVGNSDLAVYAGLASSKSAIPNSLYNQTVVTNVVAPT
;
A
#
# COMPACT_ATOMS: atom_id res chain seq x y z
N MET A 1 25.52 1.66 -10.66
CA MET A 1 24.84 0.97 -9.55
C MET A 1 23.44 1.59 -9.46
N LEU A 2 22.43 0.88 -9.92
CA LEU A 2 21.06 1.33 -9.77
C LEU A 2 20.71 1.14 -8.29
N LEU A 3 20.45 2.23 -7.59
CA LEU A 3 19.93 2.17 -6.24
C LEU A 3 18.49 1.66 -6.34
N GLU A 4 18.25 0.48 -5.79
CA GLU A 4 16.90 -0.03 -5.61
C GLU A 4 16.18 0.86 -4.60
N ALA A 5 15.05 1.45 -5.01
CA ALA A 5 14.26 2.33 -4.18
C ALA A 5 12.96 1.66 -3.78
N VAL A 6 12.57 1.88 -2.54
CA VAL A 6 11.26 1.51 -2.00
C VAL A 6 10.64 2.76 -1.40
N TRP A 7 9.38 3.03 -1.74
CA TRP A 7 8.58 4.12 -1.20
C TRP A 7 7.38 3.48 -0.49
N ASN A 8 7.25 3.75 0.80
CA ASN A 8 6.23 3.09 1.61
C ASN A 8 4.98 3.97 1.77
N PHE A 9 3.83 3.32 1.90
CA PHE A 9 2.53 3.92 2.22
C PHE A 9 2.18 3.81 3.72
N HIS A 10 2.93 3.01 4.48
CA HIS A 10 2.83 2.93 5.93
C HIS A 10 3.83 3.89 6.59
N ASP A 11 3.66 4.14 7.88
CA ASP A 11 4.57 5.03 8.61
C ASP A 11 5.95 4.38 8.81
N ASP A 12 6.94 4.91 8.11
CA ASP A 12 8.32 4.42 8.16
C ASP A 12 9.11 4.89 9.39
N GLU A 13 8.80 6.06 9.91
CA GLU A 13 9.54 6.63 11.03
C GLU A 13 9.33 5.81 12.30
N THR A 14 8.13 5.30 12.47
CA THR A 14 7.76 4.45 13.61
C THR A 14 7.76 2.97 13.26
N ASN A 15 7.96 2.61 11.98
CA ASN A 15 7.76 1.26 11.46
C ASN A 15 6.36 0.70 11.81
N ALA A 16 5.38 1.60 11.91
CA ALA A 16 4.03 1.26 12.26
C ALA A 16 3.29 0.68 11.05
N VAL A 17 2.63 -0.43 11.26
CA VAL A 17 1.73 -1.00 10.25
C VAL A 17 0.57 -0.05 9.99
N TRP A 18 0.06 -0.06 8.77
CA TRP A 18 -1.22 0.56 8.48
C TRP A 18 -2.34 -0.35 8.96
N ALA A 19 -2.96 0.03 10.08
CA ALA A 19 -4.12 -0.66 10.65
C ALA A 19 -5.39 -0.14 9.99
N ILE A 20 -6.10 -1.03 9.28
CA ILE A 20 -7.31 -0.70 8.53
C ILE A 20 -8.50 -0.71 9.50
N THR A 21 -9.22 0.40 9.55
CA THR A 21 -10.39 0.58 10.43
C THR A 21 -11.67 0.89 9.66
N GLY A 22 -11.60 0.98 8.36
CA GLY A 22 -12.71 1.32 7.47
C GLY A 22 -12.20 1.76 6.10
N ASP A 23 -13.04 2.45 5.37
CA ASP A 23 -12.66 3.09 4.11
C ASP A 23 -11.67 4.21 4.39
N GLU A 24 -10.43 4.04 4.02
CA GLU A 24 -9.40 5.01 4.39
C GLU A 24 -8.21 5.05 3.41
N TRP A 25 -7.53 6.19 3.42
CA TRP A 25 -6.26 6.37 2.76
C TRP A 25 -5.12 5.81 3.62
N SER A 26 -4.06 5.35 2.96
CA SER A 26 -2.81 5.00 3.65
C SER A 26 -2.24 6.21 4.41
N PRO A 27 -1.54 5.99 5.54
CA PRO A 27 -0.98 7.07 6.35
C PRO A 27 -0.05 8.01 5.60
N MET A 28 0.64 7.48 4.59
CA MET A 28 1.62 8.21 3.80
C MET A 28 1.22 8.27 2.34
N PHE A 29 1.56 9.37 1.68
CA PHE A 29 1.53 9.49 0.23
C PHE A 29 2.94 9.74 -0.32
N ILE A 30 3.14 9.45 -1.59
CA ILE A 30 4.39 9.67 -2.30
C ILE A 30 4.27 10.93 -3.15
N ASP A 31 5.11 11.95 -2.89
CA ASP A 31 5.28 13.08 -3.80
C ASP A 31 6.39 12.75 -4.81
N THR A 32 6.02 12.49 -6.05
CA THR A 32 6.93 12.04 -7.10
C THR A 32 8.00 13.07 -7.48
N GLU A 33 7.83 14.34 -7.07
CA GLU A 33 8.79 15.41 -7.32
C GLU A 33 9.81 15.56 -6.18
N LEU A 34 9.44 15.15 -4.96
CA LEU A 34 10.28 15.31 -3.76
C LEU A 34 10.98 14.03 -3.29
N THR A 35 10.63 12.86 -3.86
CA THR A 35 11.24 11.59 -3.45
C THR A 35 12.74 11.53 -3.70
N SER A 36 13.46 10.89 -2.77
CA SER A 36 14.86 10.54 -2.95
C SER A 36 15.06 9.03 -2.66
N PRO A 37 15.57 8.23 -3.59
CA PRO A 37 15.92 8.61 -4.96
C PRO A 37 14.71 9.07 -5.78
N ARG A 38 14.95 9.89 -6.78
CA ARG A 38 13.90 10.50 -7.58
C ARG A 38 13.03 9.46 -8.25
N PHE A 39 11.71 9.64 -8.13
CA PHE A 39 10.74 8.77 -8.78
C PHE A 39 10.89 8.83 -10.31
N ASN A 40 11.09 7.68 -10.94
CA ASN A 40 11.23 7.62 -12.40
C ASN A 40 9.86 7.64 -13.08
N ARG A 41 9.52 8.74 -13.73
CA ARG A 41 8.25 8.92 -14.44
C ARG A 41 8.18 8.28 -15.82
N THR A 42 9.26 7.69 -16.30
CA THR A 42 9.32 7.07 -17.64
C THR A 42 9.63 5.58 -17.59
N GLY A 43 9.35 4.95 -16.48
CA GLY A 43 9.70 3.57 -16.24
C GLY A 43 8.54 2.74 -15.70
N GLU A 44 8.92 1.74 -14.96
CA GLU A 44 8.03 0.82 -14.27
C GLU A 44 8.30 0.86 -12.77
N VAL A 45 7.26 0.76 -11.98
CA VAL A 45 7.33 0.52 -10.53
C VAL A 45 6.47 -0.69 -10.16
N TRP A 46 6.77 -1.27 -9.03
CA TRP A 46 6.08 -2.44 -8.52
C TRP A 46 5.32 -2.09 -7.26
N LEU A 47 3.98 -2.10 -7.33
CA LEU A 47 3.14 -2.07 -6.13
C LEU A 47 3.30 -3.40 -5.40
N TRP A 48 3.48 -3.34 -4.09
CA TRP A 48 3.48 -4.51 -3.21
C TRP A 48 2.64 -4.23 -1.97
N ILE A 49 1.92 -5.26 -1.50
CA ILE A 49 1.11 -5.23 -0.28
C ILE A 49 1.37 -6.51 0.48
N MET A 50 1.60 -6.40 1.78
CA MET A 50 1.92 -7.50 2.68
C MET A 50 1.06 -7.40 3.94
N VAL A 51 0.37 -8.48 4.28
CA VAL A 51 -0.37 -8.55 5.55
C VAL A 51 0.63 -8.71 6.70
N SER A 52 0.49 -7.89 7.72
CA SER A 52 1.32 -8.01 8.93
C SER A 52 1.12 -9.37 9.60
N VAL A 53 2.20 -9.94 10.11
CA VAL A 53 2.16 -11.16 10.91
C VAL A 53 1.93 -10.89 12.41
N GLY A 54 1.68 -9.63 12.77
CA GLY A 54 1.33 -9.25 14.14
C GLY A 54 0.03 -9.89 14.62
N THR A 55 -0.18 -9.90 15.91
CA THR A 55 -1.25 -10.61 16.59
C THR A 55 -2.67 -10.19 16.26
N GLN A 56 -2.84 -9.09 15.54
CA GLN A 56 -4.16 -8.53 15.22
C GLN A 56 -4.56 -8.67 13.76
N ALA A 57 -3.65 -9.07 12.90
CA ALA A 57 -3.83 -9.00 11.46
C ALA A 57 -4.89 -9.93 10.86
N LEU A 58 -5.55 -10.77 11.61
CA LEU A 58 -6.59 -11.68 11.09
C LEU A 58 -7.46 -12.26 12.22
N LEU A 59 -7.49 -11.62 13.40
CA LEU A 59 -8.02 -12.29 14.58
C LEU A 59 -9.55 -12.18 14.71
N TYR A 60 -10.12 -11.12 14.21
CA TYR A 60 -11.50 -10.82 14.54
C TYR A 60 -12.19 -10.19 13.36
N GLY A 61 -12.95 -10.80 12.71
CA GLY A 61 -13.94 -10.27 11.86
C GLY A 61 -15.04 -11.29 11.79
N ASP A 62 -16.20 -10.83 11.66
CA ASP A 62 -17.28 -11.60 11.10
C ASP A 62 -16.87 -12.04 9.71
N ASN A 63 -17.49 -13.05 9.16
CA ASN A 63 -17.14 -13.55 7.82
C ASN A 63 -17.65 -12.66 6.68
N ASP A 64 -18.09 -11.45 6.98
CA ASP A 64 -18.67 -10.49 6.02
C ASP A 64 -17.75 -9.33 5.68
N GLU A 65 -16.54 -9.30 6.22
CA GLU A 65 -15.57 -8.25 5.98
C GLU A 65 -14.77 -8.51 4.70
N TYR A 66 -14.69 -7.47 3.88
CA TYR A 66 -13.94 -7.47 2.62
C TYR A 66 -13.06 -6.24 2.53
N TYR A 67 -11.89 -6.42 1.94
CA TYR A 67 -10.87 -5.40 1.77
C TYR A 67 -10.41 -5.36 0.32
N GLN A 68 -10.39 -4.18 -0.27
CA GLN A 68 -9.88 -3.96 -1.61
C GLN A 68 -8.96 -2.77 -1.64
N PHE A 69 -7.75 -2.95 -2.13
CA PHE A 69 -6.77 -1.87 -2.21
C PHE A 69 -6.75 -1.27 -3.61
N LYS A 70 -6.76 0.06 -3.67
CA LYS A 70 -6.78 0.84 -4.89
C LYS A 70 -5.61 1.81 -4.88
N LEU A 71 -4.68 1.65 -5.82
CA LEU A 71 -3.62 2.64 -6.00
C LEU A 71 -4.16 3.80 -6.80
N LYS A 72 -4.06 4.98 -6.24
CA LYS A 72 -4.55 6.21 -6.85
C LYS A 72 -3.45 7.25 -6.93
N SER A 73 -3.54 8.14 -7.93
CA SER A 73 -2.72 9.34 -7.98
C SER A 73 -3.59 10.58 -8.12
N GLY A 74 -3.08 11.70 -7.63
CA GLY A 74 -3.77 12.98 -7.66
C GLY A 74 -2.86 14.12 -8.08
N THR A 75 -3.46 15.23 -8.48
CA THR A 75 -2.71 16.45 -8.85
C THR A 75 -2.35 17.29 -7.65
N THR A 76 -3.11 17.17 -6.57
CA THR A 76 -2.94 17.91 -5.31
C THR A 76 -3.18 17.00 -4.10
N ASN A 77 -2.82 17.46 -2.92
CA ASN A 77 -3.13 16.83 -1.64
C ASN A 77 -3.49 17.91 -0.62
N ASP A 78 -4.10 17.50 0.51
CA ASP A 78 -4.44 18.38 1.62
C ASP A 78 -3.50 18.27 2.83
N GLY A 79 -2.37 17.59 2.64
CA GLY A 79 -1.40 17.26 3.69
C GLY A 79 -1.56 15.83 4.23
N THR A 80 -2.69 15.18 3.99
CA THR A 80 -3.00 13.83 4.46
C THR A 80 -3.46 12.93 3.31
N ASN A 81 -4.36 13.42 2.48
CA ASN A 81 -5.02 12.64 1.43
C ASN A 81 -4.87 13.31 0.06
N LEU A 82 -5.03 12.51 -0.98
CA LEU A 82 -5.10 13.03 -2.34
C LEU A 82 -6.35 13.89 -2.52
N THR A 83 -6.17 14.98 -3.27
CA THR A 83 -7.24 15.89 -3.68
C THR A 83 -7.11 16.24 -5.17
N GLY A 84 -8.01 17.07 -5.69
CA GLY A 84 -8.03 17.48 -7.08
C GLY A 84 -8.50 16.36 -8.02
N THR A 85 -7.88 16.25 -9.18
CA THR A 85 -8.19 15.17 -10.13
C THR A 85 -7.52 13.88 -9.68
N ILE A 86 -8.31 12.91 -9.27
CA ILE A 86 -7.83 11.61 -8.80
C ILE A 86 -8.05 10.56 -9.89
N VAL A 87 -7.00 9.78 -10.16
CA VAL A 87 -7.01 8.67 -11.13
C VAL A 87 -6.66 7.37 -10.41
N GLU A 88 -7.46 6.34 -10.61
CA GLU A 88 -7.18 4.97 -10.14
C GLU A 88 -6.35 4.23 -11.18
N HIS A 89 -5.26 3.59 -10.75
CA HIS A 89 -4.31 2.89 -11.63
C HIS A 89 -4.43 1.38 -11.54
N VAL A 90 -4.68 0.87 -10.36
CA VAL A 90 -4.85 -0.56 -10.11
C VAL A 90 -5.77 -0.79 -8.92
N CYS A 91 -6.53 -1.86 -9.02
CA CYS A 91 -7.40 -2.37 -7.99
C CYS A 91 -7.01 -3.83 -7.72
N THR A 92 -6.82 -4.19 -6.45
CA THR A 92 -6.54 -5.58 -6.09
C THR A 92 -7.80 -6.44 -6.21
N PRO A 93 -7.67 -7.77 -6.20
CA PRO A 93 -8.80 -8.63 -5.89
C PRO A 93 -9.46 -8.23 -4.56
N LEU A 94 -10.69 -8.65 -4.38
CA LEU A 94 -11.39 -8.53 -3.12
C LEU A 94 -10.83 -9.56 -2.14
N TYR A 95 -10.35 -9.11 -1.00
CA TYR A 95 -9.80 -9.98 0.02
C TYR A 95 -10.80 -10.17 1.16
N SER A 96 -10.91 -11.39 1.65
CA SER A 96 -11.71 -11.71 2.81
C SER A 96 -10.99 -12.70 3.74
N LYS A 97 -11.43 -12.80 4.98
CA LYS A 97 -10.87 -13.75 5.96
C LYS A 97 -11.00 -15.21 5.49
N THR A 98 -12.10 -15.54 4.87
CA THR A 98 -12.40 -16.92 4.49
C THR A 98 -12.11 -17.24 3.02
N GLY A 99 -12.12 -16.24 2.13
CA GLY A 99 -12.08 -16.45 0.68
C GLY A 99 -13.31 -17.22 0.16
N ALA A 100 -14.44 -17.10 0.85
CA ALA A 100 -15.63 -17.92 0.57
C ALA A 100 -16.55 -17.32 -0.51
N GLY A 101 -16.40 -16.05 -0.82
CA GLY A 101 -17.16 -15.39 -1.89
C GLY A 101 -16.62 -15.72 -3.27
N ALA A 102 -17.48 -15.61 -4.29
CA ALA A 102 -17.05 -15.80 -5.67
C ALA A 102 -16.05 -14.71 -6.08
N GLY A 103 -14.82 -15.11 -6.36
CA GLY A 103 -13.73 -14.18 -6.72
C GLY A 103 -12.93 -13.63 -5.56
N ASP A 104 -13.26 -13.96 -4.32
CA ASP A 104 -12.54 -13.54 -3.16
C ASP A 104 -11.20 -14.27 -3.00
N VAL A 105 -10.20 -13.55 -2.53
CA VAL A 105 -8.92 -14.12 -2.15
C VAL A 105 -8.82 -14.14 -0.65
N ARG A 106 -8.49 -15.31 -0.08
CA ARG A 106 -8.31 -15.43 1.36
C ARG A 106 -7.12 -14.61 1.83
N LEU A 107 -7.34 -13.78 2.84
CA LEU A 107 -6.25 -13.12 3.58
C LEU A 107 -5.42 -14.14 4.34
N VAL A 108 -4.12 -14.08 4.16
CA VAL A 108 -3.16 -14.91 4.90
C VAL A 108 -2.06 -14.00 5.42
N ALA A 109 -1.92 -13.94 6.73
CA ALA A 109 -0.77 -13.29 7.35
C ALA A 109 0.51 -13.97 6.85
N SER A 110 1.39 -13.23 6.24
CA SER A 110 2.58 -13.77 5.60
C SER A 110 3.71 -12.75 5.66
N ARG A 111 4.93 -13.26 5.73
CA ARG A 111 6.15 -12.44 5.55
C ARG A 111 6.46 -12.14 4.08
N ARG A 112 5.57 -12.54 3.18
CA ARG A 112 5.69 -12.29 1.73
C ARG A 112 4.55 -11.42 1.26
N PRO A 113 4.76 -10.60 0.24
CA PRO A 113 3.68 -9.84 -0.36
C PRO A 113 2.52 -10.74 -0.80
N MET A 114 1.31 -10.38 -0.40
CA MET A 114 0.08 -11.03 -0.87
C MET A 114 -0.32 -10.52 -2.26
N PHE A 115 0.13 -9.32 -2.62
CA PHE A 115 -0.13 -8.70 -3.90
C PHE A 115 1.13 -8.04 -4.45
N GLN A 116 1.37 -8.22 -5.74
CA GLN A 116 2.45 -7.57 -6.49
C GLN A 116 1.95 -7.26 -7.90
N CYS A 117 2.17 -6.05 -8.36
CA CYS A 117 1.79 -5.63 -9.70
C CYS A 117 2.78 -4.62 -10.26
N ALA A 118 3.23 -4.84 -11.50
CA ALA A 118 4.01 -3.88 -12.26
C ALA A 118 3.11 -2.79 -12.83
N LEU A 119 3.53 -1.55 -12.76
CA LEU A 119 2.78 -0.38 -13.20
C LEU A 119 3.68 0.56 -13.99
N ALA A 120 3.20 1.03 -15.13
CA ALA A 120 3.84 2.11 -15.87
C ALA A 120 3.67 3.44 -15.12
N THR A 121 4.73 4.23 -15.06
CA THR A 121 4.75 5.45 -14.23
C THR A 121 4.34 6.73 -14.98
N ASP A 122 4.19 6.66 -16.28
CA ASP A 122 3.86 7.80 -17.15
C ASP A 122 2.46 8.37 -16.93
N ALA A 123 1.54 7.53 -16.44
CA ALA A 123 0.16 7.93 -16.15
C ALA A 123 -0.04 8.48 -14.72
N PHE A 124 0.98 8.45 -13.84
CA PHE A 124 0.82 8.92 -12.48
C PHE A 124 0.78 10.44 -12.39
N GLY A 125 -0.12 10.94 -11.54
CA GLY A 125 -0.11 12.30 -11.06
C GLY A 125 1.10 12.59 -10.16
N ARG A 126 1.18 13.80 -9.64
CA ARG A 126 2.28 14.20 -8.75
C ARG A 126 2.28 13.39 -7.45
N TYR A 127 1.11 13.20 -6.86
CA TYR A 127 0.95 12.50 -5.58
C TYR A 127 0.35 11.13 -5.80
N ILE A 128 0.90 10.12 -5.14
CA ILE A 128 0.46 8.73 -5.23
C ILE A 128 0.13 8.24 -3.83
N GLN A 129 -1.02 7.61 -3.64
CA GLN A 129 -1.44 7.07 -2.35
C GLN A 129 -2.26 5.79 -2.54
N LEU A 130 -2.20 4.90 -1.57
CA LEU A 130 -3.03 3.71 -1.55
C LEU A 130 -4.32 4.00 -0.77
N TYR A 131 -5.44 3.48 -1.25
CA TYR A 131 -6.73 3.57 -0.61
C TYR A 131 -7.24 2.17 -0.31
N CYS A 132 -7.74 1.93 0.87
CA CYS A 132 -8.46 0.71 1.21
C CYS A 132 -9.96 1.00 1.17
N ASP A 133 -10.68 0.22 0.38
CA ASP A 133 -12.13 0.19 0.28
C ASP A 133 -12.59 -1.05 1.06
N THR A 134 -13.48 -0.87 1.99
CA THR A 134 -13.95 -1.93 2.89
C THR A 134 -15.44 -2.17 2.72
N THR A 135 -15.89 -3.38 2.99
CA THR A 135 -17.31 -3.74 2.99
C THR A 135 -17.57 -4.64 4.19
N GLY A 136 -18.75 -4.56 4.76
CA GLY A 136 -19.10 -5.28 5.99
C GLY A 136 -18.81 -4.48 7.24
N THR A 137 -18.86 -5.13 8.38
CA THR A 137 -18.59 -4.51 9.68
C THR A 137 -17.12 -4.65 10.01
N VAL A 138 -16.31 -3.68 9.59
CA VAL A 138 -14.88 -3.66 9.92
C VAL A 138 -14.72 -3.26 11.38
N GLY A 139 -14.16 -4.16 12.18
CA GLY A 139 -13.82 -3.90 13.57
C GLY A 139 -12.58 -3.01 13.70
N ASN A 140 -12.25 -2.63 14.91
CA ASN A 140 -11.07 -1.81 15.19
C ASN A 140 -9.78 -2.60 14.91
N SER A 141 -9.13 -2.33 13.79
CA SER A 141 -7.82 -2.87 13.42
C SER A 141 -7.81 -4.37 13.07
N ASP A 142 -8.83 -4.83 12.35
CA ASP A 142 -8.93 -6.25 11.98
C ASP A 142 -7.92 -6.67 10.92
N LEU A 143 -7.48 -5.73 10.10
CA LEU A 143 -6.41 -5.93 9.12
C LEU A 143 -5.31 -4.90 9.32
N ALA A 144 -4.07 -5.36 9.36
CA ALA A 144 -2.89 -4.52 9.35
C ALA A 144 -1.97 -4.90 8.19
N VAL A 145 -1.51 -3.92 7.43
CA VAL A 145 -0.70 -4.14 6.23
C VAL A 145 0.55 -3.27 6.20
N TYR A 146 1.55 -3.78 5.48
CA TYR A 146 2.65 -2.99 4.93
C TYR A 146 2.43 -2.88 3.43
N ALA A 147 2.63 -1.71 2.87
CA ALA A 147 2.46 -1.49 1.44
C ALA A 147 3.41 -0.42 0.92
N GLY A 148 3.76 -0.51 -0.36
CA GLY A 148 4.64 0.48 -0.98
C GLY A 148 4.81 0.28 -2.48
N LEU A 149 5.61 1.15 -3.06
CA LEU A 149 6.13 1.00 -4.42
C LEU A 149 7.62 0.64 -4.37
N ALA A 150 8.07 -0.19 -5.28
CA ALA A 150 9.46 -0.55 -5.45
C ALA A 150 9.92 -0.24 -6.88
N SER A 151 11.17 0.19 -7.05
CA SER A 151 11.72 0.51 -8.37
C SER A 151 11.95 -0.71 -9.27
N SER A 152 11.94 -1.90 -8.67
CA SER A 152 12.04 -3.17 -9.39
C SER A 152 11.40 -4.28 -8.58
N LYS A 153 11.12 -5.41 -9.22
CA LYS A 153 10.59 -6.59 -8.52
C LYS A 153 11.57 -7.12 -7.46
N SER A 154 12.87 -7.01 -7.70
CA SER A 154 13.91 -7.44 -6.75
C SER A 154 14.03 -6.55 -5.52
N ALA A 155 13.58 -5.29 -5.63
CA ALA A 155 13.54 -4.35 -4.51
C ALA A 155 12.35 -4.57 -3.58
N ILE A 156 11.37 -5.37 -3.97
CA ILE A 156 10.23 -5.68 -3.10
C ILE A 156 10.71 -6.41 -1.86
N PRO A 157 10.33 -5.98 -0.65
CA PRO A 157 10.71 -6.65 0.58
C PRO A 157 10.26 -8.12 0.57
N ASN A 158 11.21 -9.05 0.66
CA ASN A 158 10.91 -10.48 0.72
C ASN A 158 10.51 -10.92 2.14
N SER A 159 10.84 -10.12 3.13
CA SER A 159 10.40 -10.27 4.52
C SER A 159 10.61 -8.97 5.26
N LEU A 160 9.83 -8.75 6.32
CA LEU A 160 9.96 -7.58 7.22
C LEU A 160 11.34 -7.48 7.91
N TYR A 161 12.14 -8.55 7.89
CA TYR A 161 13.46 -8.58 8.53
C TYR A 161 14.62 -8.16 7.62
N ASN A 162 14.39 -8.02 6.32
CA ASN A 162 15.43 -7.66 5.35
C ASN A 162 15.27 -6.25 4.78
N GLN A 163 14.52 -5.40 5.46
CA GLN A 163 14.39 -4.01 5.02
C GLN A 163 15.67 -3.23 5.35
N THR A 164 16.61 -3.22 4.43
CA THR A 164 17.50 -2.07 4.32
C THR A 164 16.73 -1.02 3.54
N VAL A 165 15.77 -0.42 4.19
CA VAL A 165 14.92 0.62 3.58
C VAL A 165 15.73 1.90 3.58
N VAL A 166 16.12 2.36 2.42
CA VAL A 166 16.51 3.76 2.24
C VAL A 166 15.23 4.53 1.98
N THR A 167 14.52 4.85 3.04
CA THR A 167 13.34 5.69 2.97
C THR A 167 13.73 7.15 3.05
N ASN A 168 13.32 7.89 2.09
CA ASN A 168 13.23 9.34 2.17
C ASN A 168 11.84 9.75 1.68
N VAL A 169 10.82 9.34 2.38
CA VAL A 169 9.53 10.00 2.31
C VAL A 169 9.65 11.22 3.21
N VAL A 170 9.69 12.40 2.63
CA VAL A 170 9.65 13.64 3.40
C VAL A 170 8.20 13.80 3.86
N ALA A 171 7.97 13.61 5.15
CA ALA A 171 6.71 13.98 5.75
C ALA A 171 6.46 15.48 5.52
N PRO A 172 5.25 15.91 5.19
CA PRO A 172 4.94 17.33 5.09
C PRO A 172 5.17 17.99 6.45
N THR A 173 6.00 19.03 6.46
CA THR A 173 6.16 19.95 7.61
C THR A 173 4.98 20.89 7.70
#